data_7306d3ee29c5d4d3f8cee4157ead3532
#
_entry.id   7306d3ee29c5d4d3f8cee4157ead3532
#
_cell.length_a   1.000
_cell.length_b   1.000
_cell.length_c   1.000
_cell.angle_alpha   90.00
_cell.angle_beta   90.00
_cell.angle_gamma   90.00
#
_symmetry.space_group_name_H-M   'P 1'
#
loop_
_entity.id
_entity.type
_entity.pdbx_description
1 polymer ?
#
loop_
_entity_poly.entity_id
_entity_poly.type
_entity_poly.pdbx_seq_one_letter_code
_entity_poly.pdbx_strand_id
1 'polypeptide(L)'
;MTPGSRPSARACPARRRASPRLLVPAAAVLALVTGCAPGADAGGQASPASAPATSARPAPAEGPPAPAGRPVTNPAGTLLVADFGADTVTFVDPAKGAIASVRVGTAPYGLVLGADGRAWVATAEGVAVVDTRTRERIALVPYATDAGPVATGEYRGGGMGIALSPDGAHAYVGVNVPGGNGTLEIVDTRDLTVTGTVPVGRRPFDVDVSRDGAEVYVTNHDSFDVTVVPAATAGGEGGTRRIEVAPYGTEGGLGSWLKPHYAVVRPSDGRLLLPFEGERLAEVDPRTGRTEIRGMTADTHQHGATVTPDGTLLVVGTGPVDPASDQGASLTVRRPDGTERIIPLDGPHENVAVSKDGRTAYVTGGFTRDGSWDGLTVVDLASGDTRRVAAGERPLGVVVL
;
A
#
# COMPACT_ATOMS: atom_id res chain seq x y z
N MET A 1 -71.63 -33.17 3.33
CA MET A 1 -71.32 -34.53 2.94
C MET A 1 -69.81 -34.74 3.09
N THR A 2 -69.50 -35.73 3.86
CA THR A 2 -68.29 -36.10 4.59
C THR A 2 -67.04 -36.45 3.74
N PRO A 3 -65.86 -36.58 4.37
CA PRO A 3 -64.52 -36.37 3.78
C PRO A 3 -63.86 -37.67 3.35
N GLY A 4 -62.90 -37.54 2.40
CA GLY A 4 -62.09 -38.65 1.90
C GLY A 4 -60.65 -38.55 2.38
N SER A 5 -60.21 -39.61 2.96
CA SER A 5 -58.98 -39.91 3.69
C SER A 5 -57.68 -39.91 2.86
N ARG A 6 -56.62 -39.56 3.52
CA ARG A 6 -55.19 -39.74 3.11
C ARG A 6 -54.77 -41.21 3.11
N PRO A 7 -53.72 -41.55 2.37
CA PRO A 7 -52.75 -42.52 2.87
C PRO A 7 -51.36 -41.99 3.09
N SER A 8 -50.78 -42.44 4.20
CA SER A 8 -49.43 -42.19 4.68
C SER A 8 -48.39 -42.95 3.85
N ALA A 9 -47.29 -42.26 3.47
CA ALA A 9 -46.12 -42.89 2.92
C ALA A 9 -45.05 -43.07 4.02
N ARG A 10 -44.59 -44.30 4.12
CA ARG A 10 -43.58 -44.78 5.06
C ARG A 10 -42.19 -44.27 4.72
N ALA A 11 -41.43 -43.84 5.74
CA ALA A 11 -40.01 -43.51 5.68
C ALA A 11 -39.15 -44.78 5.53
N CYS A 12 -38.19 -44.77 4.61
CA CYS A 12 -37.08 -45.74 4.53
C CYS A 12 -35.85 -45.19 5.25
N PRO A 13 -35.08 -45.99 5.99
CA PRO A 13 -33.90 -45.55 6.72
C PRO A 13 -32.67 -45.48 5.80
N ALA A 14 -31.96 -44.37 5.88
CA ALA A 14 -30.68 -44.14 5.20
C ALA A 14 -29.58 -45.02 5.82
N ARG A 15 -28.95 -45.83 4.99
CA ARG A 15 -27.72 -46.58 5.32
C ARG A 15 -26.54 -45.64 5.42
N ARG A 16 -25.92 -45.53 6.60
CA ARG A 16 -24.62 -44.91 6.82
C ARG A 16 -23.51 -45.76 6.15
N ARG A 17 -22.80 -45.24 5.18
CA ARG A 17 -21.55 -45.83 4.70
C ARG A 17 -20.40 -45.28 5.55
N ALA A 18 -19.68 -46.19 6.22
CA ALA A 18 -18.43 -45.89 6.90
C ALA A 18 -17.30 -45.79 5.88
N SER A 19 -16.55 -44.73 5.94
CA SER A 19 -15.29 -44.54 5.17
C SER A 19 -14.13 -45.13 5.98
N PRO A 20 -13.17 -45.82 5.37
CA PRO A 20 -12.01 -46.33 6.07
C PRO A 20 -10.99 -45.22 6.32
N ARG A 21 -10.51 -45.11 7.56
CA ARG A 21 -9.37 -44.28 7.96
C ARG A 21 -8.09 -44.96 7.47
N LEU A 22 -7.32 -44.28 6.60
CA LEU A 22 -5.96 -44.61 6.30
C LEU A 22 -5.05 -44.10 7.43
N LEU A 23 -4.42 -45.01 8.13
CA LEU A 23 -3.31 -44.75 9.05
C LEU A 23 -2.03 -44.64 8.23
N VAL A 24 -1.37 -43.49 8.33
CA VAL A 24 0.02 -43.27 7.81
C VAL A 24 0.96 -43.39 9.01
N PRO A 25 1.99 -44.22 8.99
CA PRO A 25 2.95 -44.31 10.07
C PRO A 25 3.98 -43.17 9.95
N ALA A 26 4.22 -42.47 11.06
CA ALA A 26 5.31 -41.53 11.22
C ALA A 26 6.65 -42.25 11.34
N ALA A 27 7.55 -42.07 10.42
CA ALA A 27 8.95 -42.50 10.51
C ALA A 27 9.78 -41.39 11.19
N ALA A 28 10.23 -41.68 12.41
CA ALA A 28 11.19 -40.86 13.13
C ALA A 28 12.60 -41.17 12.60
N VAL A 29 13.29 -40.18 12.05
CA VAL A 29 14.73 -40.27 11.72
C VAL A 29 15.52 -39.68 12.88
N LEU A 30 16.22 -40.54 13.59
CA LEU A 30 17.17 -40.21 14.67
C LEU A 30 18.55 -40.04 14.05
N ALA A 31 19.08 -38.82 14.01
CA ALA A 31 20.47 -38.56 13.62
C ALA A 31 21.35 -38.55 14.89
N LEU A 32 22.21 -39.54 15.00
CA LEU A 32 23.29 -39.58 15.98
C LEU A 32 24.44 -38.64 15.56
N VAL A 33 24.78 -37.72 16.43
CA VAL A 33 26.04 -36.94 16.33
C VAL A 33 26.99 -37.50 17.38
N THR A 34 28.04 -38.18 16.92
CA THR A 34 29.15 -38.61 17.75
C THR A 34 30.17 -37.46 17.87
N GLY A 35 30.44 -37.08 19.12
CA GLY A 35 31.48 -36.10 19.45
C GLY A 35 32.88 -36.75 19.51
N CYS A 36 33.89 -35.96 19.23
CA CYS A 36 35.25 -36.14 19.73
C CYS A 36 35.87 -34.77 20.01
N ALA A 37 36.25 -34.52 21.25
CA ALA A 37 37.33 -33.66 21.68
C ALA A 37 38.31 -34.60 22.44
N PRO A 38 39.52 -34.23 22.81
CA PRO A 38 40.13 -32.92 23.01
C PRO A 38 41.59 -32.79 22.50
N GLY A 39 42.12 -31.59 22.55
CA GLY A 39 43.56 -31.33 22.47
C GLY A 39 43.84 -29.88 22.89
N ALA A 40 44.29 -29.72 24.12
CA ALA A 40 44.85 -28.47 24.61
C ALA A 40 46.27 -28.34 24.11
N ASP A 41 46.72 -27.16 23.68
CA ASP A 41 48.00 -26.63 24.01
C ASP A 41 48.10 -25.08 23.82
N ALA A 42 48.98 -24.56 24.61
CA ALA A 42 49.19 -23.23 25.10
C ALA A 42 49.78 -22.20 24.12
N GLY A 43 49.47 -20.93 24.41
CA GLY A 43 50.50 -19.89 24.38
C GLY A 43 50.56 -19.01 23.16
N GLY A 44 50.16 -17.75 23.31
CA GLY A 44 50.49 -16.68 22.39
C GLY A 44 49.57 -15.49 22.48
N GLN A 45 49.81 -14.61 23.47
CA GLN A 45 49.24 -13.27 23.49
C GLN A 45 49.78 -12.45 22.30
N ALA A 46 48.96 -12.17 21.32
CA ALA A 46 49.20 -11.10 20.38
C ALA A 46 48.17 -10.00 20.59
N SER A 47 48.63 -8.82 20.95
CA SER A 47 47.83 -7.60 21.01
C SER A 47 47.17 -7.30 19.67
N PRO A 48 45.90 -6.86 19.64
CA PRO A 48 45.28 -6.45 18.39
C PRO A 48 45.90 -5.13 17.92
N ALA A 49 46.49 -5.19 16.71
CA ALA A 49 46.92 -3.99 15.99
C ALA A 49 45.68 -3.11 15.72
N SER A 50 45.78 -1.85 16.10
CA SER A 50 44.78 -0.81 15.79
C SER A 50 44.60 -0.73 14.27
N ALA A 51 43.39 -1.00 13.79
CA ALA A 51 43.01 -0.73 12.42
C ALA A 51 42.97 0.80 12.21
N PRO A 52 43.43 1.31 11.05
CA PRO A 52 43.39 2.72 10.78
C PRO A 52 41.95 3.20 10.72
N ALA A 53 41.63 4.27 11.44
CA ALA A 53 40.34 4.97 11.38
C ALA A 53 40.06 5.38 9.94
N THR A 54 39.04 4.78 9.36
CA THR A 54 38.51 5.20 8.05
C THR A 54 37.91 6.59 8.25
N SER A 55 38.58 7.61 7.75
CA SER A 55 38.12 8.98 7.71
C SER A 55 36.78 9.00 6.98
N ALA A 56 35.71 9.32 7.67
CA ALA A 56 34.41 9.59 7.07
C ALA A 56 34.57 10.78 6.10
N ARG A 57 34.32 10.50 4.83
CA ARG A 57 34.27 11.55 3.78
C ARG A 57 33.15 12.51 4.15
N PRO A 58 33.40 13.83 4.31
CA PRO A 58 32.32 14.79 4.55
C PRO A 58 31.32 14.72 3.40
N ALA A 59 30.03 14.79 3.74
CA ALA A 59 28.97 14.93 2.76
C ALA A 59 29.26 16.14 1.85
N PRO A 60 28.99 16.06 0.55
CA PRO A 60 29.14 17.21 -0.33
C PRO A 60 28.27 18.34 0.21
N ALA A 61 28.85 19.51 0.42
CA ALA A 61 28.10 20.72 0.74
C ALA A 61 27.07 20.94 -0.38
N GLU A 62 25.81 21.11 -0.03
CA GLU A 62 24.79 21.51 -0.98
C GLU A 62 25.22 22.82 -1.62
N GLY A 63 25.44 22.79 -2.93
CA GLY A 63 25.68 24.00 -3.73
C GLY A 63 24.44 24.90 -3.68
N PRO A 64 24.59 26.18 -4.06
CA PRO A 64 23.46 27.09 -4.13
C PRO A 64 22.35 26.48 -5.00
N PRO A 65 21.05 26.70 -4.66
CA PRO A 65 19.94 26.14 -5.40
C PRO A 65 20.07 26.51 -6.89
N ALA A 66 19.93 25.50 -7.75
CA ALA A 66 19.94 25.70 -9.18
C ALA A 66 18.86 26.73 -9.57
N PRO A 67 19.08 27.54 -10.60
CA PRO A 67 18.07 28.49 -11.05
C PRO A 67 16.80 27.71 -11.41
N ALA A 68 15.64 28.21 -10.96
CA ALA A 68 14.34 27.57 -11.19
C ALA A 68 14.17 27.28 -12.68
N GLY A 69 13.86 26.02 -12.99
CA GLY A 69 13.65 25.56 -14.37
C GLY A 69 12.55 26.37 -15.06
N ARG A 70 12.59 26.40 -16.39
CA ARG A 70 11.54 27.07 -17.16
C ARG A 70 10.24 26.25 -17.08
N PRO A 71 9.08 26.90 -16.80
CA PRO A 71 7.80 26.21 -16.82
C PRO A 71 7.55 25.49 -18.14
N VAL A 72 7.04 24.27 -18.05
CA VAL A 72 6.59 23.45 -19.17
C VAL A 72 5.08 23.24 -19.09
N THR A 73 4.44 23.06 -20.25
CA THR A 73 3.01 22.71 -20.29
C THR A 73 2.87 21.20 -20.28
N ASN A 74 2.20 20.68 -19.26
CA ASN A 74 1.78 19.29 -19.24
C ASN A 74 0.49 19.14 -20.07
N PRO A 75 0.38 18.12 -20.96
CA PRO A 75 -0.90 17.79 -21.61
C PRO A 75 -2.01 17.57 -20.56
N ALA A 76 -3.25 17.90 -20.92
CA ALA A 76 -4.39 17.66 -20.03
C ALA A 76 -4.51 16.18 -19.67
N GLY A 77 -4.71 15.86 -18.39
CA GLY A 77 -4.79 14.50 -17.90
C GLY A 77 -3.43 13.78 -17.81
N THR A 78 -2.31 14.51 -17.88
CA THR A 78 -0.98 13.96 -17.57
C THR A 78 -1.00 13.27 -16.22
N LEU A 79 -0.41 12.08 -16.15
CA LEU A 79 -0.23 11.36 -14.91
C LEU A 79 1.16 11.61 -14.36
N LEU A 80 1.29 11.57 -13.05
CA LEU A 80 2.56 11.46 -12.37
C LEU A 80 2.60 10.08 -11.69
N VAL A 81 3.66 9.32 -11.95
CA VAL A 81 3.79 7.92 -11.58
C VAL A 81 5.08 7.72 -10.80
N ALA A 82 5.01 7.11 -9.61
CA ALA A 82 6.18 6.77 -8.81
C ALA A 82 6.77 5.44 -9.28
N ASP A 83 7.97 5.47 -9.83
CA ASP A 83 8.66 4.30 -10.39
C ASP A 83 9.59 3.70 -9.34
N PHE A 84 9.10 2.73 -8.61
CA PHE A 84 9.80 2.06 -7.53
C PHE A 84 11.14 1.44 -7.97
N GLY A 85 11.20 0.92 -9.19
CA GLY A 85 12.39 0.26 -9.73
C GLY A 85 13.46 1.22 -10.26
N ALA A 86 13.09 2.46 -10.58
CA ALA A 86 13.98 3.41 -11.25
C ALA A 86 14.38 4.62 -10.38
N ASP A 87 13.89 4.73 -9.14
CA ASP A 87 14.14 5.87 -8.25
C ASP A 87 13.63 7.21 -8.83
N THR A 88 12.60 7.18 -9.66
CA THR A 88 12.08 8.34 -10.39
C THR A 88 10.58 8.54 -10.20
N VAL A 89 10.12 9.71 -10.60
CA VAL A 89 8.72 9.96 -10.94
C VAL A 89 8.64 10.21 -12.42
N THR A 90 7.74 9.53 -13.12
CA THR A 90 7.54 9.70 -14.56
C THR A 90 6.26 10.46 -14.85
N PHE A 91 6.36 11.49 -15.69
CA PHE A 91 5.22 12.18 -16.29
C PHE A 91 4.75 11.37 -17.49
N VAL A 92 3.49 10.98 -17.50
CA VAL A 92 2.92 10.12 -18.54
C VAL A 92 1.75 10.83 -19.21
N ASP A 93 1.83 11.03 -20.53
CA ASP A 93 0.68 11.36 -21.36
C ASP A 93 -0.12 10.06 -21.57
N PRO A 94 -1.37 9.96 -21.08
CA PRO A 94 -2.13 8.71 -21.23
C PRO A 94 -2.29 8.24 -22.68
N ALA A 95 -2.17 9.14 -23.66
CA ALA A 95 -2.30 8.78 -25.06
C ALA A 95 -0.98 8.34 -25.72
N LYS A 96 0.17 8.80 -25.17
CA LYS A 96 1.48 8.66 -25.83
C LYS A 96 2.51 7.87 -25.01
N GLY A 97 2.32 7.77 -23.69
CA GLY A 97 3.30 7.18 -22.77
C GLY A 97 4.16 8.21 -22.04
N ALA A 98 5.29 7.77 -21.53
CA ALA A 98 6.23 8.59 -20.76
C ALA A 98 6.73 9.80 -21.57
N ILE A 99 6.65 10.99 -20.97
CA ILE A 99 7.07 12.26 -21.60
C ILE A 99 8.24 12.94 -20.88
N ALA A 100 8.45 12.61 -19.60
CA ALA A 100 9.60 13.06 -18.81
C ALA A 100 9.75 12.19 -17.57
N SER A 101 10.95 12.16 -16.99
CA SER A 101 11.24 11.49 -15.73
C SER A 101 12.13 12.38 -14.85
N VAL A 102 11.91 12.32 -13.53
CA VAL A 102 12.64 13.11 -12.53
C VAL A 102 13.12 12.16 -11.43
N ARG A 103 14.42 12.16 -11.13
CA ARG A 103 14.97 11.40 -10.01
C ARG A 103 14.49 11.99 -8.69
N VAL A 104 13.89 11.16 -7.82
CA VAL A 104 13.31 11.63 -6.56
C VAL A 104 13.99 11.07 -5.31
N GLY A 105 14.56 9.91 -5.38
CA GLY A 105 15.18 9.18 -4.27
C GLY A 105 14.87 7.70 -4.39
N THR A 106 15.50 6.88 -3.55
CA THR A 106 15.44 5.41 -3.63
C THR A 106 14.04 4.88 -3.41
N ALA A 107 13.59 4.03 -4.32
CA ALA A 107 12.37 3.25 -4.22
C ALA A 107 11.12 4.09 -3.85
N PRO A 108 10.71 5.08 -4.66
CA PRO A 108 9.52 5.90 -4.41
C PRO A 108 8.26 5.01 -4.37
N TYR A 109 7.37 5.29 -3.40
CA TYR A 109 6.20 4.46 -3.14
C TYR A 109 4.90 5.26 -3.38
N GLY A 110 4.36 5.87 -2.33
CA GLY A 110 3.19 6.74 -2.41
C GLY A 110 3.56 8.13 -2.94
N LEU A 111 2.59 8.76 -3.60
CA LEU A 111 2.71 10.16 -3.99
C LEU A 111 1.35 10.87 -3.93
N VAL A 112 1.40 12.17 -3.67
CA VAL A 112 0.23 13.03 -3.62
C VAL A 112 0.52 14.37 -4.28
N LEU A 113 -0.50 14.98 -4.89
CA LEU A 113 -0.40 16.26 -5.57
C LEU A 113 -1.03 17.39 -4.73
N GLY A 114 -0.26 18.42 -4.43
CA GLY A 114 -0.74 19.65 -3.81
C GLY A 114 -1.43 20.58 -4.81
N ALA A 115 -2.36 21.39 -4.30
CA ALA A 115 -3.06 22.39 -5.11
C ALA A 115 -2.10 23.47 -5.68
N ASP A 116 -0.93 23.63 -5.10
CA ASP A 116 0.15 24.51 -5.53
C ASP A 116 0.95 23.98 -6.73
N GLY A 117 0.66 22.75 -7.16
CA GLY A 117 1.35 22.07 -8.27
C GLY A 117 2.66 21.38 -7.84
N ARG A 118 2.88 21.19 -6.54
CA ARG A 118 3.97 20.36 -6.03
C ARG A 118 3.46 18.93 -5.82
N ALA A 119 4.24 17.96 -6.25
CA ALA A 119 4.03 16.56 -5.92
C ALA A 119 4.96 16.16 -4.76
N TRP A 120 4.41 15.43 -3.80
CA TRP A 120 5.09 14.94 -2.62
C TRP A 120 5.20 13.43 -2.72
N VAL A 121 6.41 12.91 -2.63
CA VAL A 121 6.72 11.50 -2.94
C VAL A 121 7.43 10.86 -1.76
N ALA A 122 6.85 9.81 -1.20
CA ALA A 122 7.47 9.03 -0.15
C ALA A 122 8.55 8.11 -0.73
N THR A 123 9.81 8.25 -0.29
CA THR A 123 10.95 7.41 -0.72
C THR A 123 11.57 6.68 0.46
N ALA A 124 12.59 5.85 0.23
CA ALA A 124 13.33 5.21 1.31
C ALA A 124 14.15 6.20 2.14
N GLU A 125 14.50 7.35 1.59
CA GLU A 125 15.44 8.33 2.17
C GLU A 125 14.74 9.52 2.83
N GLY A 126 13.54 9.85 2.38
CA GLY A 126 12.83 11.06 2.79
C GLY A 126 11.62 11.31 1.91
N VAL A 127 10.99 12.46 2.10
CA VAL A 127 9.92 12.95 1.24
C VAL A 127 10.50 13.83 0.16
N ALA A 128 10.44 13.39 -1.09
CA ALA A 128 10.85 14.19 -2.22
C ALA A 128 9.73 15.15 -2.64
N VAL A 129 10.09 16.37 -2.97
CA VAL A 129 9.17 17.40 -3.46
C VAL A 129 9.52 17.75 -4.90
N VAL A 130 8.56 17.60 -5.81
CA VAL A 130 8.72 17.84 -7.24
C VAL A 130 7.81 18.99 -7.68
N ASP A 131 8.37 20.02 -8.29
CA ASP A 131 7.57 21.04 -8.99
C ASP A 131 7.12 20.47 -10.33
N THR A 132 5.82 20.23 -10.48
CA THR A 132 5.27 19.61 -11.69
C THR A 132 5.27 20.54 -12.90
N ARG A 133 5.45 21.85 -12.71
CA ARG A 133 5.51 22.84 -13.78
C ARG A 133 6.89 22.92 -14.40
N THR A 134 7.94 22.74 -13.58
CA THR A 134 9.34 22.74 -14.09
C THR A 134 9.85 21.32 -14.32
N ARG A 135 9.17 20.31 -13.73
CA ARG A 135 9.56 18.89 -13.71
C ARG A 135 10.93 18.71 -13.05
N GLU A 136 11.10 19.34 -11.90
CA GLU A 136 12.35 19.28 -11.12
C GLU A 136 12.06 18.86 -9.68
N ARG A 137 12.94 18.06 -9.10
CA ARG A 137 12.93 17.84 -7.65
C ARG A 137 13.52 19.07 -6.97
N ILE A 138 12.68 19.76 -6.19
CA ILE A 138 13.07 20.99 -5.48
C ILE A 138 13.56 20.72 -4.06
N ALA A 139 13.22 19.57 -3.46
CA ALA A 139 13.68 19.16 -2.14
C ALA A 139 13.67 17.64 -1.96
N LEU A 140 14.42 17.19 -0.97
CA LEU A 140 14.30 15.87 -0.33
C LEU A 140 14.34 16.12 1.18
N VAL A 141 13.22 15.97 1.87
CA VAL A 141 13.08 16.18 3.31
C VAL A 141 13.40 14.86 4.02
N PRO A 142 14.52 14.74 4.73
CA PRO A 142 14.90 13.49 5.40
C PRO A 142 13.92 13.17 6.54
N TYR A 143 13.71 11.89 6.81
CA TYR A 143 12.90 11.45 7.96
C TYR A 143 13.63 11.74 9.28
N ALA A 144 12.85 12.07 10.32
CA ALA A 144 13.34 12.12 11.70
C ALA A 144 13.46 10.71 12.30
N THR A 145 12.63 9.77 11.82
CA THR A 145 12.63 8.37 12.24
C THR A 145 13.83 7.63 11.64
N ASP A 146 14.58 6.93 12.48
CA ASP A 146 15.59 5.98 12.02
C ASP A 146 14.89 4.73 11.44
N ALA A 147 14.78 4.69 10.13
CA ALA A 147 14.19 3.56 9.38
C ALA A 147 15.22 2.49 8.99
N GLY A 148 16.44 2.59 9.50
CA GLY A 148 17.56 1.72 9.13
C GLY A 148 18.22 2.12 7.81
N PRO A 149 19.10 1.28 7.26
CA PRO A 149 19.81 1.58 6.02
C PRO A 149 18.85 1.72 4.83
N VAL A 150 19.17 2.69 3.96
CA VAL A 150 18.43 2.86 2.70
C VAL A 150 18.54 1.59 1.86
N ALA A 151 17.41 1.05 1.48
CA ALA A 151 17.31 -0.20 0.74
C ALA A 151 16.16 -0.16 -0.28
N THR A 152 16.13 -1.15 -1.15
CA THR A 152 15.03 -1.43 -2.07
C THR A 152 14.30 -2.69 -1.60
N GLY A 153 13.12 -2.94 -2.14
CA GLY A 153 12.31 -4.11 -1.82
C GLY A 153 11.04 -3.77 -1.04
N GLU A 154 10.11 -4.68 -1.07
CA GLU A 154 8.77 -4.50 -0.53
C GLU A 154 8.74 -4.16 0.98
N TYR A 155 9.67 -4.74 1.74
CA TYR A 155 9.75 -4.56 3.20
C TYR A 155 10.80 -3.54 3.64
N ARG A 156 11.24 -2.66 2.73
CA ARG A 156 12.24 -1.64 3.03
C ARG A 156 11.79 -0.67 4.12
N GLY A 157 12.74 -0.05 4.79
CA GLY A 157 12.49 1.11 5.67
C GLY A 157 12.17 2.38 4.87
N GLY A 158 11.70 3.40 5.57
CA GLY A 158 11.35 4.70 5.00
C GLY A 158 9.89 4.84 4.61
N GLY A 159 9.57 5.87 3.86
CA GLY A 159 8.20 6.28 3.58
C GLY A 159 7.44 5.34 2.65
N MET A 160 6.16 5.14 2.97
CA MET A 160 5.21 4.35 2.18
C MET A 160 4.01 5.21 1.78
N GLY A 161 2.89 5.18 2.50
CA GLY A 161 1.74 6.04 2.24
C GLY A 161 2.02 7.50 2.56
N ILE A 162 1.39 8.41 1.83
CA ILE A 162 1.53 9.86 2.02
C ILE A 162 0.24 10.58 1.64
N ALA A 163 -0.15 11.55 2.46
CA ALA A 163 -1.29 12.43 2.20
C ALA A 163 -0.97 13.88 2.53
N LEU A 164 -1.76 14.82 2.00
CA LEU A 164 -1.69 16.24 2.35
C LEU A 164 -2.89 16.65 3.21
N SER A 165 -2.67 17.59 4.11
CA SER A 165 -3.78 18.28 4.76
C SER A 165 -4.63 19.03 3.71
N PRO A 166 -5.94 19.22 3.93
CA PRO A 166 -6.82 19.90 2.96
C PRO A 166 -6.38 21.33 2.63
N ASP A 167 -5.73 22.02 3.55
CA ASP A 167 -5.17 23.36 3.37
C ASP A 167 -3.77 23.35 2.71
N GLY A 168 -3.20 22.13 2.51
CA GLY A 168 -1.87 21.95 1.94
C GLY A 168 -0.71 22.35 2.86
N ALA A 169 -0.97 22.67 4.14
CA ALA A 169 0.06 23.13 5.07
C ALA A 169 0.96 21.99 5.56
N HIS A 170 0.47 20.76 5.58
CA HIS A 170 1.20 19.60 6.07
C HIS A 170 1.15 18.43 5.09
N ALA A 171 2.27 17.72 4.97
CA ALA A 171 2.32 16.38 4.39
C ALA A 171 2.49 15.36 5.52
N TYR A 172 1.66 14.33 5.50
CA TYR A 172 1.66 13.22 6.46
C TYR A 172 2.22 11.99 5.77
N VAL A 173 3.28 11.39 6.30
CA VAL A 173 3.92 10.23 5.69
C VAL A 173 4.07 9.08 6.69
N GLY A 174 3.62 7.90 6.31
CA GLY A 174 3.84 6.67 7.04
C GLY A 174 5.26 6.17 6.81
N VAL A 175 6.08 6.12 7.87
CA VAL A 175 7.47 5.66 7.80
C VAL A 175 7.59 4.26 8.38
N ASN A 176 7.92 3.31 7.52
CA ASN A 176 8.13 1.92 7.92
C ASN A 176 9.48 1.74 8.61
N VAL A 177 9.46 1.04 9.75
CA VAL A 177 10.65 0.57 10.47
C VAL A 177 10.67 -0.95 10.39
N PRO A 178 11.57 -1.56 9.61
CA PRO A 178 11.58 -3.01 9.43
C PRO A 178 11.66 -3.77 10.75
N GLY A 179 10.71 -4.69 10.97
CA GLY A 179 10.62 -5.49 12.19
C GLY A 179 10.04 -4.79 13.43
N GLY A 180 9.76 -3.49 13.36
CA GLY A 180 9.21 -2.67 14.45
C GLY A 180 7.87 -2.03 14.13
N ASN A 181 7.40 -1.21 15.05
CA ASN A 181 6.33 -0.27 14.79
C ASN A 181 6.88 0.89 13.95
N GLY A 182 6.05 1.38 13.02
CA GLY A 182 6.35 2.55 12.23
C GLY A 182 5.95 3.85 12.92
N THR A 183 6.12 4.94 12.19
CA THR A 183 5.72 6.27 12.63
C THR A 183 4.92 6.98 11.53
N LEU A 184 4.09 7.92 11.93
CA LEU A 184 3.56 8.96 11.08
C LEU A 184 4.42 10.19 11.27
N GLU A 185 5.07 10.68 10.22
CA GLU A 185 5.79 11.95 10.25
C GLU A 185 4.95 13.06 9.63
N ILE A 186 5.06 14.23 10.22
CA ILE A 186 4.35 15.45 9.83
C ILE A 186 5.38 16.43 9.30
N VAL A 187 5.29 16.72 8.01
CA VAL A 187 6.19 17.65 7.31
C VAL A 187 5.47 18.96 7.08
N ASP A 188 6.05 20.08 7.53
CA ASP A 188 5.62 21.42 7.16
C ASP A 188 5.95 21.65 5.68
N THR A 189 4.91 21.94 4.87
CA THR A 189 5.08 22.06 3.41
C THR A 189 5.75 23.36 2.95
N ARG A 190 5.75 24.37 3.81
CA ARG A 190 6.39 25.65 3.55
C ARG A 190 7.88 25.61 3.89
N ASP A 191 8.17 25.14 5.11
CA ASP A 191 9.52 25.15 5.66
C ASP A 191 10.32 23.90 5.27
N LEU A 192 9.66 22.89 4.69
CA LEU A 192 10.25 21.61 4.24
C LEU A 192 11.00 20.90 5.36
N THR A 193 10.40 20.84 6.54
CA THR A 193 10.96 20.20 7.73
C THR A 193 9.96 19.28 8.41
N VAL A 194 10.45 18.22 9.03
CA VAL A 194 9.63 17.38 9.91
C VAL A 194 9.33 18.14 11.18
N THR A 195 8.06 18.36 11.50
CA THR A 195 7.60 19.11 12.69
C THR A 195 7.02 18.21 13.77
N GLY A 196 6.71 16.95 13.44
CA GLY A 196 6.17 16.00 14.39
C GLY A 196 6.35 14.56 13.96
N THR A 197 6.37 13.67 14.94
CA THR A 197 6.46 12.22 14.76
C THR A 197 5.53 11.54 15.74
N VAL A 198 4.64 10.68 15.26
CA VAL A 198 3.65 9.94 16.07
C VAL A 198 3.85 8.44 15.86
N PRO A 199 4.02 7.64 16.93
CA PRO A 199 4.07 6.19 16.81
C PRO A 199 2.76 5.63 16.25
N VAL A 200 2.86 4.69 15.29
CA VAL A 200 1.71 4.01 14.68
C VAL A 200 1.89 2.49 14.70
N GLY A 201 1.09 1.73 13.98
CA GLY A 201 1.25 0.30 13.89
C GLY A 201 2.43 -0.13 13.02
N ARG A 202 2.47 -1.43 12.73
CA ARG A 202 3.56 -2.02 11.93
C ARG A 202 3.27 -1.86 10.44
N ARG A 203 4.29 -1.40 9.71
CA ARG A 203 4.24 -1.19 8.27
C ARG A 203 3.08 -0.26 7.88
N PRO A 204 3.18 1.04 8.18
CA PRO A 204 2.18 2.04 7.81
C PRO A 204 2.14 2.21 6.29
N PHE A 205 1.28 1.39 5.66
CA PHE A 205 1.26 1.17 4.23
C PHE A 205 0.59 2.33 3.49
N ASP A 206 -0.48 2.86 4.07
CA ASP A 206 -1.24 3.95 3.48
C ASP A 206 -1.60 5.02 4.51
N VAL A 207 -1.81 6.25 4.02
CA VAL A 207 -2.16 7.41 4.83
C VAL A 207 -3.28 8.20 4.13
N ASP A 208 -4.36 8.42 4.87
CA ASP A 208 -5.48 9.25 4.46
C ASP A 208 -5.72 10.40 5.44
N VAL A 209 -6.44 11.42 5.00
CA VAL A 209 -6.85 12.53 5.87
C VAL A 209 -8.38 12.67 5.83
N SER A 210 -8.98 12.92 6.99
CA SER A 210 -10.41 13.20 7.07
C SER A 210 -10.77 14.44 6.22
N ARG A 211 -12.02 14.50 5.75
CA ARG A 211 -12.47 15.59 4.86
C ARG A 211 -12.35 16.99 5.47
N ASP A 212 -12.50 17.08 6.78
CA ASP A 212 -12.35 18.33 7.55
C ASP A 212 -10.90 18.61 7.98
N GLY A 213 -9.97 17.69 7.66
CA GLY A 213 -8.58 17.80 8.05
C GLY A 213 -8.30 17.56 9.53
N ALA A 214 -9.31 17.14 10.31
CA ALA A 214 -9.17 17.00 11.76
C ALA A 214 -8.42 15.75 12.20
N GLU A 215 -8.43 14.69 11.37
CA GLU A 215 -7.82 13.40 11.67
C GLU A 215 -7.02 12.88 10.48
N VAL A 216 -5.93 12.19 10.80
CA VAL A 216 -5.10 11.42 9.86
C VAL A 216 -5.28 9.94 10.15
N TYR A 217 -5.50 9.16 9.12
CA TYR A 217 -5.72 7.72 9.19
C TYR A 217 -4.52 7.00 8.62
N VAL A 218 -3.89 6.14 9.40
CA VAL A 218 -2.73 5.35 8.98
C VAL A 218 -3.12 3.88 8.94
N THR A 219 -3.14 3.30 7.75
CA THR A 219 -3.41 1.88 7.55
C THR A 219 -2.14 1.09 7.78
N ASN A 220 -2.13 0.25 8.82
CA ASN A 220 -0.99 -0.53 9.24
C ASN A 220 -1.14 -1.99 8.79
N HIS A 221 -0.42 -2.35 7.74
CA HIS A 221 -0.53 -3.64 7.07
C HIS A 221 -0.21 -4.83 7.98
N ASP A 222 0.92 -4.79 8.71
CA ASP A 222 1.41 -5.93 9.50
C ASP A 222 0.86 -6.00 10.93
N SER A 223 0.10 -5.00 11.37
CA SER A 223 -0.61 -5.01 12.65
C SER A 223 -2.14 -5.03 12.52
N PHE A 224 -2.67 -5.09 11.29
CA PHE A 224 -4.09 -5.30 10.98
C PHE A 224 -5.03 -4.24 11.57
N ASP A 225 -4.57 -3.00 11.62
CA ASP A 225 -5.31 -1.90 12.23
C ASP A 225 -5.16 -0.60 11.44
N VAL A 226 -6.02 0.35 11.79
CA VAL A 226 -5.88 1.76 11.42
C VAL A 226 -5.53 2.54 12.67
N THR A 227 -4.43 3.30 12.63
CA THR A 227 -4.15 4.30 13.65
C THR A 227 -4.80 5.62 13.24
N VAL A 228 -5.63 6.17 14.11
CA VAL A 228 -6.27 7.48 13.95
C VAL A 228 -5.51 8.50 14.78
N VAL A 229 -4.97 9.51 14.12
CA VAL A 229 -4.14 10.56 14.74
C VAL A 229 -4.87 11.91 14.57
N PRO A 230 -5.17 12.63 15.65
CA PRO A 230 -5.69 13.99 15.53
C PRO A 230 -4.65 14.91 14.87
N ALA A 231 -5.02 15.62 13.81
CA ALA A 231 -4.10 16.49 13.06
C ALA A 231 -3.50 17.63 13.91
N ALA A 232 -4.24 18.08 14.94
CA ALA A 232 -3.77 19.11 15.85
C ALA A 232 -2.69 18.65 16.85
N THR A 233 -2.44 17.34 16.96
CA THR A 233 -1.45 16.78 17.89
C THR A 233 -0.05 16.63 17.26
N ALA A 234 0.29 17.47 16.29
CA ALA A 234 1.61 17.53 15.68
C ALA A 234 2.70 17.57 16.78
N GLY A 235 3.23 16.41 17.15
CA GLY A 235 4.27 16.26 18.18
C GLY A 235 3.88 15.64 19.51
N GLY A 236 2.65 15.12 19.69
CA GLY A 236 2.24 14.46 20.93
C GLY A 236 1.32 13.25 20.73
N GLU A 237 1.42 12.26 21.62
CA GLU A 237 0.60 11.04 21.60
C GLU A 237 -0.88 11.28 22.03
N GLY A 238 -1.25 12.52 22.32
CA GLY A 238 -2.56 12.85 22.85
C GLY A 238 -3.70 12.61 21.86
N GLY A 239 -4.62 11.68 22.19
CA GLY A 239 -5.82 11.40 21.39
C GLY A 239 -5.64 10.37 20.27
N THR A 240 -4.44 9.84 20.06
CA THR A 240 -4.20 8.74 19.12
C THR A 240 -4.93 7.48 19.57
N ARG A 241 -5.62 6.82 18.64
CA ARG A 241 -6.34 5.57 18.87
C ARG A 241 -6.11 4.57 17.76
N ARG A 242 -6.25 3.30 18.06
CA ARG A 242 -6.12 2.21 17.08
C ARG A 242 -7.46 1.50 16.90
N ILE A 243 -7.80 1.19 15.67
CA ILE A 243 -9.02 0.48 15.29
C ILE A 243 -8.57 -0.81 14.62
N GLU A 244 -8.91 -1.94 15.22
CA GLU A 244 -8.67 -3.25 14.62
C GLU A 244 -9.57 -3.42 13.39
N VAL A 245 -8.96 -3.76 12.23
CA VAL A 245 -9.70 -3.93 10.97
C VAL A 245 -10.21 -5.36 10.84
N ALA A 246 -9.37 -6.33 11.17
CA ALA A 246 -9.73 -7.73 11.16
C ALA A 246 -9.10 -8.44 12.36
N PRO A 247 -9.81 -9.30 13.06
CA PRO A 247 -9.29 -10.01 14.22
C PRO A 247 -8.12 -10.90 13.79
N TYR A 248 -6.99 -10.75 14.45
CA TYR A 248 -5.78 -11.52 14.18
C TYR A 248 -6.04 -13.02 14.38
N GLY A 249 -5.77 -13.83 13.37
CA GLY A 249 -5.82 -15.28 13.46
C GLY A 249 -7.20 -15.91 13.44
N THR A 250 -8.28 -15.18 13.17
CA THR A 250 -9.65 -15.75 13.20
C THR A 250 -10.02 -16.55 11.95
N GLU A 251 -9.34 -16.35 10.83
CA GLU A 251 -9.60 -17.11 9.62
C GLU A 251 -8.29 -17.53 8.94
N GLY A 252 -8.21 -18.79 8.57
CA GLY A 252 -7.09 -19.35 7.80
C GLY A 252 -5.77 -19.51 8.53
N GLY A 253 -5.71 -19.41 9.85
CA GLY A 253 -4.47 -19.47 10.63
C GLY A 253 -3.55 -18.26 10.37
N LEU A 254 -2.69 -17.92 11.30
CA LEU A 254 -1.71 -16.83 11.25
C LEU A 254 -2.15 -15.47 10.65
N GLY A 255 -3.41 -15.30 10.23
CA GLY A 255 -3.99 -14.06 9.74
C GLY A 255 -3.28 -13.40 8.55
N SER A 256 -2.41 -14.12 7.86
CA SER A 256 -1.58 -13.56 6.80
C SER A 256 -2.35 -13.10 5.57
N TRP A 257 -3.56 -13.59 5.40
CA TRP A 257 -4.42 -13.33 4.23
C TRP A 257 -5.37 -12.14 4.41
N LEU A 258 -5.41 -11.52 5.59
CA LEU A 258 -6.37 -10.47 5.93
C LEU A 258 -5.69 -9.12 6.18
N LYS A 259 -4.65 -8.84 5.41
CA LYS A 259 -3.84 -7.63 5.58
C LYS A 259 -4.42 -6.47 4.78
N PRO A 260 -4.74 -5.33 5.41
CA PRO A 260 -5.14 -4.14 4.69
C PRO A 260 -3.92 -3.52 3.98
N HIS A 261 -4.07 -3.14 2.73
CA HIS A 261 -3.04 -2.41 1.99
C HIS A 261 -3.38 -0.92 1.92
N TYR A 262 -4.40 -0.58 1.16
CA TYR A 262 -4.84 0.79 0.94
C TYR A 262 -6.21 1.03 1.55
N ALA A 263 -6.43 2.28 1.94
CA ALA A 263 -7.74 2.76 2.36
C ALA A 263 -8.19 3.90 1.46
N VAL A 264 -9.47 4.20 1.48
CA VAL A 264 -10.01 5.44 0.91
C VAL A 264 -11.11 5.99 1.79
N VAL A 265 -11.15 7.31 1.95
CA VAL A 265 -12.21 7.99 2.70
C VAL A 265 -13.45 8.12 1.82
N ARG A 266 -14.55 7.49 2.22
CA ARG A 266 -15.82 7.57 1.49
C ARG A 266 -16.38 9.00 1.53
N PRO A 267 -16.67 9.63 0.38
CA PRO A 267 -17.06 11.03 0.34
C PRO A 267 -18.38 11.33 1.05
N SER A 268 -19.30 10.38 1.13
CA SER A 268 -20.66 10.61 1.66
C SER A 268 -20.72 10.72 3.19
N ASP A 269 -19.91 9.93 3.92
CA ASP A 269 -19.99 9.81 5.38
C ASP A 269 -18.65 9.78 6.13
N GLY A 270 -17.53 9.82 5.43
CA GLY A 270 -16.18 9.83 6.01
C GLY A 270 -15.73 8.48 6.55
N ARG A 271 -16.43 7.38 6.27
CA ARG A 271 -15.94 6.04 6.60
C ARG A 271 -14.74 5.68 5.75
N LEU A 272 -13.85 4.89 6.30
CA LEU A 272 -12.77 4.29 5.54
C LEU A 272 -13.27 3.01 4.87
N LEU A 273 -12.92 2.87 3.60
CA LEU A 273 -13.13 1.67 2.81
C LEU A 273 -11.77 1.02 2.60
N LEU A 274 -11.57 -0.15 3.19
CA LEU A 274 -10.32 -0.90 3.09
C LEU A 274 -10.60 -2.24 2.40
N PRO A 275 -10.32 -2.37 1.10
CA PRO A 275 -10.29 -3.68 0.47
C PRO A 275 -9.10 -4.48 0.99
N PHE A 276 -9.29 -5.77 1.22
CA PHE A 276 -8.22 -6.63 1.70
C PHE A 276 -8.38 -8.07 1.20
N GLU A 277 -7.35 -8.85 1.40
CA GLU A 277 -7.25 -10.21 0.88
C GLU A 277 -8.46 -11.08 1.24
N GLY A 278 -8.85 -11.98 0.35
CA GLY A 278 -9.97 -12.89 0.54
C GLY A 278 -11.34 -12.26 0.22
N GLU A 279 -11.43 -11.44 -0.83
CA GLU A 279 -12.65 -10.83 -1.39
C GLU A 279 -13.46 -10.05 -0.35
N ARG A 280 -12.81 -9.21 0.40
CA ARG A 280 -13.44 -8.47 1.50
C ARG A 280 -13.20 -6.99 1.44
N LEU A 281 -14.16 -6.26 1.96
CA LEU A 281 -14.13 -4.84 2.19
C LEU A 281 -14.42 -4.57 3.66
N ALA A 282 -13.48 -3.98 4.38
CA ALA A 282 -13.75 -3.42 5.68
C ALA A 282 -14.29 -2.00 5.54
N GLU A 283 -15.45 -1.75 6.09
CA GLU A 283 -16.01 -0.42 6.27
C GLU A 283 -15.78 0.01 7.71
N VAL A 284 -14.85 0.93 7.94
CA VAL A 284 -14.47 1.40 9.27
C VAL A 284 -15.08 2.77 9.53
N ASP A 285 -15.83 2.92 10.62
CA ASP A 285 -16.23 4.23 11.13
C ASP A 285 -15.14 4.75 12.08
N PRO A 286 -14.32 5.72 11.67
CA PRO A 286 -13.20 6.18 12.48
C PRO A 286 -13.64 6.88 13.77
N ARG A 287 -14.86 7.44 13.83
CA ARG A 287 -15.37 8.13 15.03
C ARG A 287 -15.76 7.16 16.15
N THR A 288 -16.32 6.00 15.77
CA THR A 288 -16.82 5.02 16.74
C THR A 288 -15.89 3.82 16.93
N GLY A 289 -14.93 3.63 16.00
CA GLY A 289 -14.07 2.45 15.95
C GLY A 289 -14.78 1.19 15.45
N ARG A 290 -16.02 1.30 14.95
CA ARG A 290 -16.76 0.15 14.46
C ARG A 290 -16.28 -0.25 13.08
N THR A 291 -15.99 -1.53 12.93
CA THR A 291 -15.64 -2.17 11.64
C THR A 291 -16.76 -3.11 11.21
N GLU A 292 -17.17 -3.01 9.95
CA GLU A 292 -18.09 -3.94 9.30
C GLU A 292 -17.38 -4.60 8.11
N ILE A 293 -17.39 -5.93 8.06
CA ILE A 293 -16.80 -6.67 6.94
C ILE A 293 -17.89 -6.97 5.92
N ARG A 294 -17.65 -6.61 4.67
CA ARG A 294 -18.50 -6.90 3.51
C ARG A 294 -17.80 -7.89 2.59
N GLY A 295 -18.55 -8.74 1.91
CA GLY A 295 -18.03 -9.53 0.81
C GLY A 295 -17.85 -8.66 -0.43
N MET A 296 -16.86 -9.02 -1.26
CA MET A 296 -16.67 -8.54 -2.64
C MET A 296 -16.76 -9.73 -3.60
N THR A 297 -16.94 -9.49 -4.88
CA THR A 297 -17.17 -10.55 -5.87
C THR A 297 -15.87 -11.10 -6.43
N ALA A 298 -14.84 -10.28 -6.56
CA ALA A 298 -13.56 -10.70 -7.14
C ALA A 298 -12.74 -11.49 -6.11
N ASP A 299 -12.41 -12.73 -6.43
CA ASP A 299 -11.50 -13.59 -5.66
C ASP A 299 -10.05 -13.25 -6.03
N THR A 300 -9.56 -12.12 -5.55
CA THR A 300 -8.22 -11.63 -5.89
C THR A 300 -7.51 -11.08 -4.66
N HIS A 301 -6.18 -11.08 -4.71
CA HIS A 301 -5.34 -10.38 -3.77
C HIS A 301 -5.49 -8.86 -4.00
N GLN A 302 -6.26 -8.21 -3.14
CA GLN A 302 -6.66 -6.82 -3.34
C GLN A 302 -5.60 -5.84 -2.82
N HIS A 303 -5.24 -4.87 -3.64
CA HIS A 303 -4.23 -3.86 -3.37
C HIS A 303 -4.83 -2.45 -3.40
N GLY A 304 -4.48 -1.68 -4.44
CA GLY A 304 -4.84 -0.29 -4.54
C GLY A 304 -6.33 -0.02 -4.65
N ALA A 305 -6.76 1.10 -4.10
CA ALA A 305 -8.13 1.53 -4.17
C ALA A 305 -8.22 3.05 -4.40
N THR A 306 -9.30 3.49 -5.02
CA THR A 306 -9.68 4.90 -5.10
C THR A 306 -11.20 5.01 -5.16
N VAL A 307 -11.73 6.19 -4.87
CA VAL A 307 -13.16 6.46 -4.93
C VAL A 307 -13.43 7.63 -5.88
N THR A 308 -14.40 7.45 -6.74
CA THR A 308 -14.86 8.52 -7.63
C THR A 308 -15.73 9.55 -6.89
N PRO A 309 -15.96 10.76 -7.44
CA PRO A 309 -16.79 11.77 -6.79
C PRO A 309 -18.21 11.33 -6.48
N ASP A 310 -18.78 10.40 -7.25
CA ASP A 310 -20.12 9.83 -7.01
C ASP A 310 -20.14 8.70 -5.98
N GLY A 311 -18.97 8.37 -5.39
CA GLY A 311 -18.81 7.34 -4.37
C GLY A 311 -18.61 5.92 -4.91
N THR A 312 -18.38 5.76 -6.21
CA THR A 312 -18.01 4.46 -6.80
C THR A 312 -16.58 4.09 -6.37
N LEU A 313 -16.42 2.95 -5.72
CA LEU A 313 -15.14 2.41 -5.29
C LEU A 313 -14.50 1.59 -6.43
N LEU A 314 -13.26 1.89 -6.74
CA LEU A 314 -12.40 1.12 -7.65
C LEU A 314 -11.37 0.37 -6.82
N VAL A 315 -11.23 -0.94 -7.05
CA VAL A 315 -10.28 -1.80 -6.31
C VAL A 315 -9.48 -2.64 -7.30
N VAL A 316 -8.16 -2.60 -7.13
CA VAL A 316 -7.22 -3.40 -7.93
C VAL A 316 -7.03 -4.76 -7.28
N GLY A 317 -7.21 -5.83 -8.05
CA GLY A 317 -6.87 -7.19 -7.67
C GLY A 317 -5.71 -7.70 -8.52
N THR A 318 -4.67 -8.22 -7.86
CA THR A 318 -3.42 -8.63 -8.54
C THR A 318 -3.47 -10.03 -9.13
N GLY A 319 -4.36 -10.86 -8.62
CA GLY A 319 -4.53 -12.26 -9.01
C GLY A 319 -5.21 -13.06 -7.90
N PRO A 320 -5.49 -14.35 -8.09
CA PRO A 320 -6.19 -15.14 -7.09
C PRO A 320 -5.32 -15.33 -5.84
N VAL A 321 -5.94 -15.24 -4.67
CA VAL A 321 -5.31 -15.66 -3.39
C VAL A 321 -5.11 -17.18 -3.40
N ASP A 322 -6.12 -17.92 -3.87
CA ASP A 322 -6.03 -19.36 -4.11
C ASP A 322 -5.54 -19.60 -5.55
N PRO A 323 -4.35 -20.21 -5.76
CA PRO A 323 -3.86 -20.52 -7.10
C PRO A 323 -4.76 -21.48 -7.91
N ALA A 324 -5.69 -22.17 -7.26
CA ALA A 324 -6.67 -23.03 -7.92
C ALA A 324 -7.89 -22.25 -8.45
N SER A 325 -8.01 -20.96 -8.10
CA SER A 325 -9.06 -20.08 -8.62
C SER A 325 -8.80 -19.73 -10.08
N ASP A 326 -9.85 -19.72 -10.89
CA ASP A 326 -9.78 -19.29 -12.29
C ASP A 326 -9.79 -17.76 -12.46
N GLN A 327 -9.87 -17.00 -11.36
CA GLN A 327 -9.91 -15.54 -11.43
C GLN A 327 -8.52 -14.96 -11.58
N GLY A 328 -8.32 -14.20 -12.65
CA GLY A 328 -7.11 -13.43 -12.89
C GLY A 328 -7.13 -12.06 -12.26
N ALA A 329 -6.08 -11.27 -12.53
CA ALA A 329 -6.02 -9.87 -12.14
C ALA A 329 -7.21 -9.07 -12.67
N SER A 330 -7.69 -8.11 -11.89
CA SER A 330 -8.91 -7.35 -12.25
C SER A 330 -8.96 -5.97 -11.61
N LEU A 331 -9.82 -5.11 -12.19
CA LEU A 331 -10.31 -3.89 -11.57
C LEU A 331 -11.78 -4.10 -11.19
N THR A 332 -12.09 -4.08 -9.90
CA THR A 332 -13.46 -4.12 -9.41
C THR A 332 -14.02 -2.69 -9.35
N VAL A 333 -15.17 -2.49 -9.95
CA VAL A 333 -15.96 -1.25 -9.91
C VAL A 333 -17.19 -1.51 -9.04
N ARG A 334 -17.16 -1.01 -7.78
CA ARG A 334 -18.26 -1.19 -6.82
C ARG A 334 -19.02 0.11 -6.64
N ARG A 335 -20.30 0.12 -7.02
CA ARG A 335 -21.19 1.27 -6.86
C ARG A 335 -21.60 1.46 -5.39
N PRO A 336 -22.10 2.66 -5.02
CA PRO A 336 -22.58 2.90 -3.64
C PRO A 336 -23.73 1.99 -3.21
N ASP A 337 -24.53 1.47 -4.14
CA ASP A 337 -25.60 0.48 -3.88
C ASP A 337 -25.08 -0.95 -3.63
N GLY A 338 -23.76 -1.16 -3.74
CA GLY A 338 -23.11 -2.45 -3.55
C GLY A 338 -23.04 -3.31 -4.80
N THR A 339 -23.57 -2.86 -5.95
CA THR A 339 -23.42 -3.60 -7.22
C THR A 339 -21.97 -3.52 -7.71
N GLU A 340 -21.46 -4.64 -8.20
CA GLU A 340 -20.10 -4.79 -8.67
C GLU A 340 -20.02 -5.17 -10.14
N ARG A 341 -19.03 -4.62 -10.82
CA ARG A 341 -18.58 -5.03 -12.13
C ARG A 341 -17.08 -5.31 -12.06
N ILE A 342 -16.67 -6.48 -12.52
CA ILE A 342 -15.27 -6.87 -12.61
C ILE A 342 -14.79 -6.65 -14.04
N ILE A 343 -13.71 -5.89 -14.19
CA ILE A 343 -13.02 -5.65 -15.46
C ILE A 343 -11.73 -6.46 -15.43
N PRO A 344 -11.59 -7.52 -16.24
CA PRO A 344 -10.35 -8.29 -16.27
C PRO A 344 -9.16 -7.43 -16.72
N LEU A 345 -8.01 -7.64 -16.07
CA LEU A 345 -6.73 -7.06 -16.44
C LEU A 345 -5.79 -8.16 -16.93
N ASP A 346 -4.85 -7.82 -17.79
CA ASP A 346 -3.94 -8.79 -18.43
C ASP A 346 -2.65 -9.03 -17.63
N GLY A 347 -2.70 -8.89 -16.33
CA GLY A 347 -1.61 -9.13 -15.37
C GLY A 347 -1.82 -8.41 -14.05
N PRO A 348 -0.94 -8.64 -13.07
CA PRO A 348 -1.02 -8.00 -11.75
C PRO A 348 -0.79 -6.50 -11.87
N HIS A 349 -1.48 -5.75 -11.01
CA HIS A 349 -1.42 -4.29 -10.90
C HIS A 349 -1.39 -3.90 -9.42
N GLU A 350 -0.85 -2.72 -9.11
CA GLU A 350 -0.65 -2.30 -7.72
C GLU A 350 -1.66 -1.24 -7.26
N ASN A 351 -1.76 -0.13 -7.98
CA ASN A 351 -2.55 1.01 -7.52
C ASN A 351 -3.38 1.61 -8.66
N VAL A 352 -4.33 2.49 -8.30
CA VAL A 352 -5.27 3.07 -9.24
C VAL A 352 -5.53 4.55 -8.94
N ALA A 353 -5.56 5.36 -9.99
CA ALA A 353 -6.12 6.70 -9.99
C ALA A 353 -7.27 6.79 -10.98
N VAL A 354 -8.12 7.79 -10.80
CA VAL A 354 -9.27 8.03 -11.69
C VAL A 354 -9.16 9.43 -12.31
N SER A 355 -9.57 9.57 -13.55
CA SER A 355 -9.67 10.87 -14.22
C SER A 355 -10.65 11.80 -13.50
N LYS A 356 -10.45 13.12 -13.65
CA LYS A 356 -11.28 14.14 -12.99
C LYS A 356 -12.78 14.02 -13.34
N ASP A 357 -13.12 13.46 -14.50
CA ASP A 357 -14.49 13.22 -14.95
C ASP A 357 -15.05 11.85 -14.50
N GLY A 358 -14.26 11.05 -13.79
CA GLY A 358 -14.66 9.75 -13.26
C GLY A 358 -14.84 8.64 -14.31
N ARG A 359 -14.36 8.83 -15.57
CA ARG A 359 -14.63 7.91 -16.67
C ARG A 359 -13.49 6.95 -16.98
N THR A 360 -12.29 7.32 -16.63
CA THR A 360 -11.08 6.55 -16.96
C THR A 360 -10.31 6.23 -15.69
N ALA A 361 -9.98 4.96 -15.50
CA ALA A 361 -9.03 4.54 -14.46
C ALA A 361 -7.64 4.33 -15.06
N TYR A 362 -6.62 4.63 -14.25
CA TYR A 362 -5.21 4.45 -14.55
C TYR A 362 -4.61 3.52 -13.52
N VAL A 363 -4.22 2.33 -13.94
CA VAL A 363 -3.83 1.24 -13.02
C VAL A 363 -2.36 0.90 -13.25
N THR A 364 -1.53 1.01 -12.21
CA THR A 364 -0.08 0.84 -12.32
C THR A 364 0.31 -0.64 -12.36
N GLY A 365 1.35 -0.99 -13.16
CA GLY A 365 1.85 -2.36 -13.33
C GLY A 365 2.55 -2.93 -12.11
N GLY A 366 3.02 -2.09 -11.22
CA GLY A 366 3.36 -2.33 -9.84
C GLY A 366 4.50 -3.28 -9.53
N PHE A 367 4.70 -3.41 -8.23
CA PHE A 367 5.61 -4.36 -7.61
C PHE A 367 4.80 -5.16 -6.58
N THR A 368 4.30 -6.30 -6.98
CA THR A 368 3.55 -7.20 -6.11
C THR A 368 4.24 -8.57 -6.05
N ARG A 369 3.86 -9.40 -5.09
CA ARG A 369 4.32 -10.80 -5.03
C ARG A 369 3.86 -11.62 -6.25
N ASP A 370 2.76 -11.21 -6.89
CA ASP A 370 2.15 -11.92 -8.03
C ASP A 370 2.78 -11.53 -9.36
N GLY A 371 3.74 -10.63 -9.34
CA GLY A 371 4.49 -10.15 -10.49
C GLY A 371 4.46 -8.64 -10.64
N SER A 372 5.15 -8.14 -11.64
CA SER A 372 5.20 -6.72 -11.99
C SER A 372 5.49 -6.55 -13.47
N TRP A 373 5.14 -5.40 -14.03
CA TRP A 373 5.53 -4.98 -15.36
C TRP A 373 5.69 -3.45 -15.41
N ASP A 374 6.43 -2.97 -16.39
CA ASP A 374 6.76 -1.55 -16.52
C ASP A 374 5.68 -0.84 -17.33
N GLY A 375 4.95 0.04 -16.68
CA GLY A 375 3.88 0.78 -17.31
C GLY A 375 2.59 0.82 -16.51
N LEU A 376 1.52 1.26 -17.18
CA LEU A 376 0.17 1.34 -16.61
C LEU A 376 -0.89 0.92 -17.63
N THR A 377 -2.02 0.46 -17.12
CA THR A 377 -3.21 0.16 -17.91
C THR A 377 -4.22 1.29 -17.79
N VAL A 378 -4.66 1.82 -18.92
CA VAL A 378 -5.77 2.76 -19.01
C VAL A 378 -7.04 1.98 -19.24
N VAL A 379 -8.04 2.20 -18.38
CA VAL A 379 -9.33 1.48 -18.40
C VAL A 379 -10.46 2.45 -18.64
N ASP A 380 -11.25 2.25 -19.68
CA ASP A 380 -12.53 2.94 -19.84
C ASP A 380 -13.57 2.29 -18.92
N LEU A 381 -14.05 3.04 -17.94
CA LEU A 381 -14.95 2.50 -16.91
C LEU A 381 -16.37 2.21 -17.45
N ALA A 382 -16.76 2.78 -18.59
CA ALA A 382 -18.06 2.52 -19.18
C ALA A 382 -18.05 1.25 -20.04
N SER A 383 -17.11 1.13 -20.97
CA SER A 383 -17.00 -0.06 -21.85
C SER A 383 -16.28 -1.22 -21.14
N GLY A 384 -15.28 -0.96 -20.32
CA GLY A 384 -14.34 -1.93 -19.76
C GLY A 384 -13.15 -2.20 -20.69
N ASP A 385 -13.01 -1.41 -21.77
CA ASP A 385 -11.85 -1.53 -22.66
C ASP A 385 -10.57 -1.12 -21.94
N THR A 386 -9.51 -1.88 -22.19
CA THR A 386 -8.20 -1.67 -21.59
C THR A 386 -7.13 -1.45 -22.64
N ARG A 387 -6.11 -0.66 -22.31
CA ARG A 387 -4.90 -0.53 -23.11
C ARG A 387 -3.69 -0.24 -22.24
N ARG A 388 -2.57 -0.82 -22.57
CA ARG A 388 -1.29 -0.57 -21.90
C ARG A 388 -0.63 0.71 -22.39
N VAL A 389 0.04 1.40 -21.48
CA VAL A 389 0.80 2.63 -21.77
C VAL A 389 2.15 2.50 -21.07
N ALA A 390 3.23 2.86 -21.77
CA ALA A 390 4.57 2.87 -21.20
C ALA A 390 4.70 3.94 -20.12
N ALA A 391 5.27 3.57 -18.99
CA ALA A 391 5.65 4.43 -17.87
C ALA A 391 7.07 4.07 -17.41
N GLY A 392 7.42 4.34 -16.16
CA GLY A 392 8.70 3.91 -15.60
C GLY A 392 8.72 2.46 -15.11
N GLU A 393 9.83 2.07 -14.51
CA GLU A 393 10.05 0.70 -14.02
C GLU A 393 9.30 0.45 -12.70
N ARG A 394 8.52 -0.62 -12.64
CA ARG A 394 7.73 -1.03 -11.47
C ARG A 394 6.94 0.12 -10.84
N PRO A 395 6.00 0.71 -11.57
CA PRO A 395 5.25 1.87 -11.09
C PRO A 395 4.29 1.47 -9.97
N LEU A 396 4.30 2.22 -8.87
CA LEU A 396 3.40 2.04 -7.72
C LEU A 396 2.37 3.15 -7.63
N GLY A 397 2.70 4.25 -6.96
CA GLY A 397 1.79 5.36 -6.80
C GLY A 397 1.49 6.09 -8.11
N VAL A 398 0.26 6.59 -8.27
CA VAL A 398 -0.17 7.35 -9.45
C VAL A 398 -1.17 8.44 -9.07
N VAL A 399 -0.99 9.63 -9.65
CA VAL A 399 -1.96 10.74 -9.54
C VAL A 399 -2.17 11.42 -10.89
N VAL A 400 -3.31 12.08 -11.04
CA VAL A 400 -3.67 12.86 -12.25
C VAL A 400 -3.38 14.34 -11.99
N LEU A 401 -2.57 14.99 -12.84
CA LEU A 401 -2.24 16.41 -12.76
C LEU A 401 -3.39 17.34 -13.17
#